data_62581341f25b7972b2c456c1f0d22e4d
#
_entry.id   62581341f25b7972b2c456c1f0d22e4d
#
_cell.length_a   1.000
_cell.length_b   1.000
_cell.length_c   1.000
_cell.angle_alpha   90.00
_cell.angle_beta   90.00
_cell.angle_gamma   90.00
#
_symmetry.space_group_name_H-M   'P 1'
#
loop_
_entity.id
_entity.type
_entity.pdbx_description
1 polymer ?
#
loop_
_entity_poly.entity_id
_entity_poly.type
_entity_poly.pdbx_seq_one_letter_code
_entity_poly.pdbx_strand_id
1 'polypeptide(L)'
;RDRKYVVCNGDEGDPGAFMDRSVLEGDPHVVLEAMAIAGYAIGATQGYIYVRAEYPIAVERLEIAIKQAREYGLLGNNIFGTDFSFDIGLRLGAGAFVCGEETALMTSIEGNRGEPRPRPPFPAEKGLFQKPTILNNVETYANIPQIILNGADWFASMGTEKSKGTKVFALGGKIKNTGLVEIPMGTTPVSYTHLTLP
;
A
#
# COMPACT_ATOMS: atom_id res chain seq x y z
N ARG A 1 -12.81 22.89 -7.19
CA ARG A 1 -11.48 22.28 -6.93
C ARG A 1 -11.43 20.93 -7.63
N ASP A 2 -10.38 20.63 -8.37
CA ASP A 2 -10.23 19.31 -8.98
C ASP A 2 -10.07 18.25 -7.88
N ARG A 3 -10.92 17.20 -7.97
CA ARG A 3 -10.85 16.07 -7.04
C ARG A 3 -9.55 15.30 -7.28
N LYS A 4 -8.88 14.91 -6.21
CA LYS A 4 -7.66 14.10 -6.25
C LYS A 4 -7.90 12.79 -5.49
N TYR A 5 -7.18 11.75 -5.86
CA TYR A 5 -7.32 10.42 -5.26
C TYR A 5 -6.01 9.89 -4.71
N VAL A 6 -6.13 9.09 -3.67
CA VAL A 6 -5.05 8.28 -3.10
C VAL A 6 -5.42 6.81 -3.28
N VAL A 7 -4.53 6.02 -3.88
CA VAL A 7 -4.78 4.59 -4.11
C VAL A 7 -3.68 3.75 -3.49
N CYS A 8 -4.09 2.74 -2.74
CA CYS A 8 -3.20 1.71 -2.22
C CYS A 8 -3.34 0.46 -3.08
N ASN A 9 -2.23 0.04 -3.67
CA ASN A 9 -2.13 -1.20 -4.44
C ASN A 9 -1.80 -2.36 -3.50
N GLY A 10 -2.80 -3.19 -3.21
CA GLY A 10 -2.71 -4.45 -2.49
C GLY A 10 -3.00 -5.66 -3.38
N ASP A 11 -2.84 -5.52 -4.71
CA ASP A 11 -2.97 -6.63 -5.65
C ASP A 11 -1.65 -7.40 -5.78
N GLU A 12 -1.37 -8.23 -4.78
CA GLU A 12 -0.19 -9.08 -4.72
C GLU A 12 -0.44 -10.39 -5.49
N GLY A 13 -0.22 -10.33 -6.81
CA GLY A 13 -0.59 -11.39 -7.75
C GLY A 13 0.33 -12.60 -7.78
N ASP A 14 1.54 -12.52 -7.25
CA ASP A 14 2.49 -13.63 -7.20
C ASP A 14 2.09 -14.63 -6.11
N PRO A 15 1.90 -15.93 -6.42
CA PRO A 15 1.51 -16.94 -5.43
C PRO A 15 2.53 -17.14 -4.30
N GLY A 16 3.80 -16.81 -4.54
CA GLY A 16 4.88 -16.90 -3.54
C GLY A 16 5.06 -15.63 -2.72
N ALA A 17 4.37 -14.55 -3.06
CA ALA A 17 4.45 -13.27 -2.36
C ALA A 17 3.27 -13.11 -1.40
N PHE A 18 3.55 -12.76 -0.14
CA PHE A 18 2.54 -12.53 0.90
C PHE A 18 2.94 -11.43 1.89
N MET A 19 3.83 -10.54 1.47
CA MET A 19 4.29 -9.41 2.29
C MET A 19 3.16 -8.41 2.53
N ASP A 20 2.51 -7.96 1.46
CA ASP A 20 1.42 -6.99 1.53
C ASP A 20 0.21 -7.57 2.27
N ARG A 21 -0.14 -8.82 1.97
CA ARG A 21 -1.17 -9.57 2.68
C ARG A 21 -0.89 -9.57 4.19
N SER A 22 0.33 -9.83 4.60
CA SER A 22 0.71 -9.90 6.03
C SER A 22 0.54 -8.56 6.73
N VAL A 23 0.84 -7.44 6.07
CA VAL A 23 0.58 -6.10 6.61
C VAL A 23 -0.92 -5.84 6.74
N LEU A 24 -1.70 -6.12 5.70
CA LEU A 24 -3.15 -5.90 5.70
C LEU A 24 -3.88 -6.78 6.73
N GLU A 25 -3.37 -7.98 7.00
CA GLU A 25 -3.91 -8.88 8.02
C GLU A 25 -3.40 -8.56 9.44
N GLY A 26 -2.16 -8.09 9.57
CA GLY A 26 -1.51 -7.85 10.85
C GLY A 26 -1.79 -6.47 11.44
N ASP A 27 -1.62 -5.43 10.64
CA ASP A 27 -1.82 -4.03 11.03
C ASP A 27 -2.39 -3.20 9.87
N PRO A 28 -3.69 -3.34 9.56
CA PRO A 28 -4.33 -2.53 8.52
C PRO A 28 -4.36 -1.04 8.86
N HIS A 29 -4.33 -0.67 10.14
CA HIS A 29 -4.39 0.73 10.56
C HIS A 29 -3.18 1.55 10.11
N VAL A 30 -1.98 0.95 10.04
CA VAL A 30 -0.78 1.63 9.54
C VAL A 30 -0.95 2.10 8.10
N VAL A 31 -1.66 1.32 7.28
CA VAL A 31 -1.95 1.68 5.89
C VAL A 31 -3.00 2.80 5.82
N LEU A 32 -4.06 2.73 6.65
CA LEU A 32 -5.08 3.78 6.72
C LEU A 32 -4.48 5.12 7.13
N GLU A 33 -3.62 5.13 8.15
CA GLU A 33 -2.90 6.30 8.63
C GLU A 33 -2.03 6.90 7.51
N ALA A 34 -1.23 6.09 6.86
CA ALA A 34 -0.37 6.52 5.76
C ALA A 34 -1.15 7.12 4.59
N MET A 35 -2.28 6.52 4.24
CA MET A 35 -3.16 7.05 3.18
C MET A 35 -3.80 8.38 3.58
N ALA A 36 -4.17 8.56 4.85
CA ALA A 36 -4.69 9.83 5.37
C ALA A 36 -3.60 10.91 5.33
N ILE A 37 -2.37 10.60 5.74
CA ILE A 37 -1.21 11.49 5.62
C ILE A 37 -0.98 11.90 4.15
N ALA A 38 -0.99 10.93 3.24
CA ALA A 38 -0.86 11.20 1.81
C ALA A 38 -2.01 12.07 1.27
N GLY A 39 -3.24 11.78 1.69
CA GLY A 39 -4.42 12.57 1.35
C GLY A 39 -4.31 14.02 1.81
N TYR A 40 -3.85 14.23 3.04
CA TYR A 40 -3.58 15.56 3.56
C TYR A 40 -2.52 16.31 2.74
N ALA A 41 -1.40 15.64 2.46
CA ALA A 41 -0.27 16.24 1.75
C ALA A 41 -0.63 16.71 0.33
N ILE A 42 -1.48 15.98 -0.39
CA ILE A 42 -1.86 16.34 -1.76
C ILE A 42 -3.21 17.07 -1.86
N GLY A 43 -3.94 17.19 -0.76
CA GLY A 43 -5.29 17.75 -0.72
C GLY A 43 -6.33 16.85 -1.38
N ALA A 44 -6.21 15.53 -1.23
CA ALA A 44 -7.22 14.57 -1.64
C ALA A 44 -8.28 14.39 -0.53
N THR A 45 -9.49 14.03 -0.94
CA THR A 45 -10.60 13.76 -0.02
C THR A 45 -11.09 12.32 -0.06
N GLN A 46 -10.55 11.52 -1.00
CA GLN A 46 -10.96 10.13 -1.21
C GLN A 46 -9.76 9.24 -1.51
N GLY A 47 -9.70 8.12 -0.81
CA GLY A 47 -8.78 7.03 -1.08
C GLY A 47 -9.48 5.72 -1.42
N TYR A 48 -8.76 4.81 -2.06
CA TYR A 48 -9.18 3.43 -2.30
C TYR A 48 -8.05 2.47 -2.00
N ILE A 49 -8.37 1.38 -1.30
CA ILE A 49 -7.48 0.22 -1.16
C ILE A 49 -7.99 -0.85 -2.13
N TYR A 50 -7.14 -1.24 -3.06
CA TYR A 50 -7.42 -2.35 -3.96
C TYR A 50 -6.74 -3.60 -3.44
N VAL A 51 -7.52 -4.61 -3.07
CA VAL A 51 -7.07 -5.86 -2.48
C VAL A 51 -7.70 -7.04 -3.22
N ARG A 52 -7.00 -8.15 -3.28
CA ARG A 52 -7.51 -9.38 -3.93
C ARG A 52 -8.67 -9.98 -3.12
N ALA A 53 -9.73 -10.41 -3.82
CA ALA A 53 -10.84 -11.14 -3.20
C ALA A 53 -10.40 -12.48 -2.57
N GLU A 54 -9.26 -13.01 -3.02
CA GLU A 54 -8.65 -14.23 -2.49
C GLU A 54 -7.97 -14.06 -1.13
N TYR A 55 -7.95 -12.82 -0.60
CA TYR A 55 -7.45 -12.52 0.75
C TYR A 55 -8.60 -12.18 1.72
N PRO A 56 -9.49 -13.13 2.04
CA PRO A 56 -10.71 -12.84 2.82
C PRO A 56 -10.40 -12.27 4.20
N ILE A 57 -9.33 -12.72 4.86
CA ILE A 57 -8.93 -12.21 6.18
C ILE A 57 -8.46 -10.75 6.09
N ALA A 58 -7.68 -10.41 5.06
CA ALA A 58 -7.26 -9.03 4.83
C ALA A 58 -8.47 -8.12 4.56
N VAL A 59 -9.43 -8.57 3.76
CA VAL A 59 -10.68 -7.84 3.47
C VAL A 59 -11.46 -7.58 4.75
N GLU A 60 -11.73 -8.61 5.55
CA GLU A 60 -12.46 -8.49 6.83
C GLU A 60 -11.76 -7.52 7.79
N ARG A 61 -10.44 -7.64 7.95
CA ARG A 61 -9.67 -6.76 8.84
C ARG A 61 -9.64 -5.32 8.36
N LEU A 62 -9.54 -5.08 7.05
CA LEU A 62 -9.64 -3.74 6.47
C LEU A 62 -11.03 -3.13 6.68
N GLU A 63 -12.11 -3.90 6.51
CA GLU A 63 -13.46 -3.43 6.76
C GLU A 63 -13.65 -3.03 8.24
N ILE A 64 -13.17 -3.86 9.18
CA ILE A 64 -13.17 -3.55 10.61
C ILE A 64 -12.35 -2.28 10.89
N ALA A 65 -11.13 -2.18 10.37
CA ALA A 65 -10.25 -1.05 10.61
C ALA A 65 -10.82 0.26 10.06
N ILE A 66 -11.38 0.25 8.86
CA ILE A 66 -12.03 1.43 8.24
C ILE A 66 -13.22 1.87 9.08
N LYS A 67 -14.05 0.90 9.53
CA LYS A 67 -15.20 1.19 10.41
C LYS A 67 -14.73 1.84 11.71
N GLN A 68 -13.75 1.24 12.40
CA GLN A 68 -13.17 1.79 13.63
C GLN A 68 -12.59 3.18 13.42
N ALA A 69 -11.81 3.39 12.36
CA ALA A 69 -11.23 4.69 12.05
C ALA A 69 -12.31 5.78 11.83
N ARG A 70 -13.44 5.44 11.21
CA ARG A 70 -14.59 6.36 11.09
C ARG A 70 -15.26 6.63 12.45
N GLU A 71 -15.45 5.61 13.27
CA GLU A 71 -16.03 5.75 14.62
C GLU A 71 -15.19 6.64 15.54
N TYR A 72 -13.85 6.57 15.39
CA TYR A 72 -12.93 7.42 16.16
C TYR A 72 -12.66 8.79 15.52
N GLY A 73 -13.31 9.12 14.39
CA GLY A 73 -13.11 10.41 13.71
C GLY A 73 -11.74 10.57 13.04
N LEU A 74 -11.07 9.45 12.73
CA LEU A 74 -9.80 9.41 12.03
C LEU A 74 -9.98 9.32 10.50
N LEU A 75 -11.18 8.97 10.05
CA LEU A 75 -11.64 9.02 8.67
C LEU A 75 -13.01 9.70 8.60
N GLY A 76 -13.35 10.23 7.44
CA GLY A 76 -14.62 10.93 7.20
C GLY A 76 -14.44 12.44 7.14
N ASN A 77 -15.40 13.17 7.72
CA ASN A 77 -15.42 14.63 7.69
C ASN A 77 -14.71 15.23 8.90
N ASN A 78 -14.01 16.35 8.67
CA ASN A 78 -13.46 17.20 9.73
C ASN A 78 -12.56 16.43 10.71
N ILE A 79 -11.61 15.65 10.19
CA ILE A 79 -10.69 14.82 10.97
C ILE A 79 -9.97 15.71 12.01
N PHE A 80 -9.96 15.27 13.27
CA PHE A 80 -9.45 16.04 14.43
C PHE A 80 -10.07 17.43 14.62
N GLY A 81 -11.28 17.65 14.11
CA GLY A 81 -11.96 18.96 14.19
C GLY A 81 -11.35 20.03 13.26
N THR A 82 -10.57 19.60 12.27
CA THR A 82 -9.96 20.46 11.25
C THR A 82 -10.82 20.54 9.98
N ASP A 83 -10.42 21.35 9.01
CA ASP A 83 -11.05 21.40 7.68
C ASP A 83 -10.67 20.21 6.78
N PHE A 84 -9.82 19.30 7.27
CA PHE A 84 -9.42 18.13 6.52
C PHE A 84 -10.48 17.03 6.61
N SER A 85 -10.91 16.57 5.44
CA SER A 85 -11.86 15.46 5.30
C SER A 85 -11.28 14.45 4.32
N PHE A 86 -11.21 13.20 4.72
CA PHE A 86 -10.67 12.12 3.89
C PHE A 86 -11.34 10.80 4.27
N ASP A 87 -11.80 10.05 3.29
CA ASP A 87 -12.37 8.72 3.53
C ASP A 87 -11.76 7.67 2.61
N ILE A 88 -11.82 6.41 3.02
CA ILE A 88 -11.23 5.28 2.31
C ILE A 88 -12.32 4.27 1.97
N GLY A 89 -12.37 3.89 0.69
CA GLY A 89 -13.20 2.80 0.19
C GLY A 89 -12.38 1.57 -0.16
N LEU A 90 -12.93 0.39 0.09
CA LEU A 90 -12.34 -0.87 -0.32
C LEU A 90 -12.80 -1.25 -1.73
N ARG A 91 -11.90 -1.81 -2.53
CA ARG A 91 -12.18 -2.37 -3.86
C ARG A 91 -11.55 -3.75 -3.97
N LEU A 92 -12.36 -4.71 -4.40
CA LEU A 92 -11.94 -6.10 -4.51
C LEU A 92 -11.52 -6.42 -5.95
N GLY A 93 -10.30 -6.94 -6.08
CA GLY A 93 -9.78 -7.45 -7.35
C GLY A 93 -10.26 -8.87 -7.62
N ALA A 94 -10.53 -9.18 -8.88
CA ALA A 94 -11.01 -10.49 -9.31
C ALA A 94 -9.89 -11.47 -9.71
N GLY A 95 -8.68 -11.31 -9.19
CA GLY A 95 -7.56 -12.23 -9.36
C GLY A 95 -6.77 -12.11 -10.67
N ALA A 96 -7.01 -11.09 -11.48
CA ALA A 96 -6.22 -10.87 -12.67
C ALA A 96 -4.87 -10.24 -12.33
N PHE A 97 -3.76 -10.94 -12.62
CA PHE A 97 -2.39 -10.47 -12.35
C PHE A 97 -2.09 -9.09 -12.94
N VAL A 98 -2.65 -8.78 -14.10
CA VAL A 98 -2.49 -7.48 -14.76
C VAL A 98 -3.00 -6.31 -13.92
N CYS A 99 -3.92 -6.53 -12.98
CA CYS A 99 -4.44 -5.49 -12.10
C CYS A 99 -3.41 -5.03 -11.04
N GLY A 100 -2.26 -5.70 -10.90
CA GLY A 100 -1.11 -5.20 -10.15
C GLY A 100 -0.39 -4.02 -10.84
N GLU A 101 -0.59 -3.83 -12.16
CA GLU A 101 -0.12 -2.65 -12.87
C GLU A 101 -1.02 -1.44 -12.55
N GLU A 102 -0.42 -0.29 -12.26
CA GLU A 102 -1.14 0.86 -11.68
C GLU A 102 -2.31 1.37 -12.53
N THR A 103 -2.17 1.40 -13.85
CA THR A 103 -3.24 1.90 -14.74
C THR A 103 -4.34 0.88 -14.95
N ALA A 104 -4.01 -0.41 -15.03
CA ALA A 104 -4.97 -1.50 -15.07
C ALA A 104 -5.78 -1.59 -13.77
N LEU A 105 -5.13 -1.40 -12.62
CA LEU A 105 -5.78 -1.32 -11.32
C LEU A 105 -6.81 -0.19 -11.27
N MET A 106 -6.43 1.01 -11.71
CA MET A 106 -7.36 2.15 -11.76
C MET A 106 -8.54 1.88 -12.69
N THR A 107 -8.30 1.28 -13.86
CA THR A 107 -9.35 0.88 -14.81
C THR A 107 -10.33 -0.11 -14.16
N SER A 108 -9.82 -1.05 -13.37
CA SER A 108 -10.64 -1.99 -12.61
C SER A 108 -11.46 -1.29 -11.51
N ILE A 109 -10.89 -0.33 -10.77
CA ILE A 109 -11.64 0.47 -9.78
C ILE A 109 -12.79 1.23 -10.43
N GLU A 110 -12.61 1.70 -11.66
CA GLU A 110 -13.64 2.40 -12.45
C GLU A 110 -14.78 1.49 -12.92
N GLY A 111 -14.67 0.18 -12.70
CA GLY A 111 -15.68 -0.81 -13.09
C GLY A 111 -15.50 -1.35 -14.52
N ASN A 112 -14.38 -1.06 -15.14
CA ASN A 112 -14.03 -1.55 -16.47
C ASN A 112 -13.09 -2.77 -16.36
N ARG A 113 -12.88 -3.46 -17.50
CA ARG A 113 -11.87 -4.50 -17.57
C ARG A 113 -10.49 -3.92 -17.25
N GLY A 114 -9.72 -4.60 -16.37
CA GLY A 114 -8.39 -4.18 -15.97
C GLY A 114 -7.39 -4.24 -17.12
N GLU A 115 -7.34 -3.19 -17.91
CA GLU A 115 -6.42 -3.04 -19.03
C GLU A 115 -5.49 -1.86 -18.77
N PRO A 116 -4.17 -2.00 -19.04
CA PRO A 116 -3.22 -0.92 -18.92
C PRO A 116 -3.53 0.24 -19.85
N ARG A 117 -3.22 1.44 -19.42
CA ARG A 117 -3.34 2.67 -20.23
C ARG A 117 -1.97 3.14 -20.71
N PRO A 118 -1.87 3.68 -21.94
CA PRO A 118 -0.64 4.32 -22.40
C PRO A 118 -0.24 5.51 -21.50
N ARG A 119 1.04 5.71 -21.34
CA ARG A 119 1.62 6.88 -20.70
C ARG A 119 2.49 7.64 -21.70
N PRO A 120 2.49 9.00 -21.77
CA PRO A 120 1.68 9.95 -21.02
C PRO A 120 0.19 9.93 -21.42
N PRO A 121 -0.76 10.44 -20.59
CA PRO A 121 -0.53 11.13 -19.33
C PRO A 121 -0.24 10.18 -18.18
N PHE A 122 0.54 10.65 -17.20
CA PHE A 122 0.83 9.90 -15.98
C PHE A 122 -0.33 9.99 -14.97
N PRO A 123 -0.48 9.03 -14.04
CA PRO A 123 -1.54 9.04 -13.03
C PRO A 123 -1.62 10.32 -12.20
N ALA A 124 -0.48 10.96 -11.94
CA ALA A 124 -0.44 12.25 -11.25
C ALA A 124 -1.14 13.39 -12.01
N GLU A 125 -1.32 13.24 -13.33
CA GLU A 125 -2.05 14.18 -14.17
C GLU A 125 -3.47 13.68 -14.45
N LYS A 126 -3.62 12.44 -14.92
CA LYS A 126 -4.88 11.80 -15.30
C LYS A 126 -4.89 10.32 -14.88
N GLY A 127 -5.16 10.07 -13.61
CA GLY A 127 -5.30 8.75 -13.03
C GLY A 127 -6.77 8.28 -12.92
N LEU A 128 -7.17 7.91 -11.71
CA LEU A 128 -8.51 7.40 -11.41
C LEU A 128 -9.60 8.43 -11.75
N PHE A 129 -10.60 7.99 -12.51
CA PHE A 129 -11.69 8.83 -13.04
C PHE A 129 -11.16 10.10 -13.77
N GLN A 130 -10.04 9.98 -14.47
CA GLN A 130 -9.36 11.06 -15.19
C GLN A 130 -8.97 12.23 -14.29
N LYS A 131 -8.70 11.98 -13.00
CA LYS A 131 -8.29 12.98 -12.01
C LYS A 131 -6.90 12.67 -11.49
N PRO A 132 -6.16 13.69 -10.99
CA PRO A 132 -4.85 13.49 -10.39
C PRO A 132 -4.91 12.43 -9.28
N THR A 133 -4.03 11.44 -9.37
CA THR A 133 -4.00 10.29 -8.46
C THR A 133 -2.58 9.95 -8.08
N ILE A 134 -2.33 9.73 -6.79
CA ILE A 134 -1.14 9.02 -6.35
C ILE A 134 -1.51 7.57 -6.02
N LEU A 135 -0.69 6.65 -6.49
CA LEU A 135 -0.84 5.23 -6.25
C LEU A 135 0.49 4.68 -5.74
N ASN A 136 0.44 3.97 -4.61
CA ASN A 136 1.59 3.29 -4.03
C ASN A 136 1.21 1.90 -3.55
N ASN A 137 2.22 1.04 -3.42
CA ASN A 137 2.08 -0.29 -2.86
C ASN A 137 1.86 -0.24 -1.34
N VAL A 138 1.32 -1.32 -0.76
CA VAL A 138 1.06 -1.48 0.69
C VAL A 138 2.32 -1.25 1.52
N GLU A 139 3.44 -1.88 1.16
CA GLU A 139 4.70 -1.73 1.90
C GLU A 139 5.20 -0.28 1.90
N THR A 140 5.05 0.43 0.78
CA THR A 140 5.40 1.85 0.69
C THR A 140 4.58 2.69 1.67
N TYR A 141 3.26 2.47 1.75
CA TYR A 141 2.42 3.16 2.72
C TYR A 141 2.77 2.76 4.15
N ALA A 142 3.00 1.49 4.44
CA ALA A 142 3.32 1.00 5.78
C ALA A 142 4.58 1.63 6.40
N ASN A 143 5.51 2.12 5.58
CA ASN A 143 6.70 2.81 6.06
C ASN A 143 6.44 4.26 6.48
N ILE A 144 5.42 4.92 5.93
CA ILE A 144 5.18 6.37 6.11
C ILE A 144 5.02 6.78 7.58
N PRO A 145 4.15 6.13 8.39
CA PRO A 145 3.98 6.50 9.80
C PRO A 145 5.29 6.41 10.60
N GLN A 146 6.06 5.35 10.36
CA GLN A 146 7.35 5.17 11.05
C GLN A 146 8.38 6.24 10.66
N ILE A 147 8.39 6.66 9.39
CA ILE A 147 9.26 7.73 8.92
C ILE A 147 8.86 9.07 9.57
N ILE A 148 7.56 9.35 9.68
CA ILE A 148 7.06 10.58 10.32
C ILE A 148 7.43 10.60 11.83
N LEU A 149 7.27 9.46 12.50
CA LEU A 149 7.55 9.34 13.93
C LEU A 149 9.05 9.41 14.27
N ASN A 150 9.89 8.73 13.49
CA ASN A 150 11.31 8.58 13.79
C ASN A 150 12.22 9.55 13.02
N GLY A 151 11.69 10.20 11.99
CA GLY A 151 12.41 11.14 11.15
C GLY A 151 13.10 10.52 9.94
N ALA A 152 13.40 11.37 8.98
CA ALA A 152 14.00 10.96 7.70
C ALA A 152 15.40 10.36 7.88
N ASP A 153 16.20 10.91 8.79
CA ASP A 153 17.55 10.42 9.06
C ASP A 153 17.57 9.01 9.65
N TRP A 154 16.57 8.67 10.47
CA TRP A 154 16.40 7.31 10.97
C TRP A 154 16.19 6.32 9.78
N PHE A 155 15.29 6.61 8.87
CA PHE A 155 15.05 5.75 7.70
C PHE A 155 16.28 5.69 6.78
N ALA A 156 16.94 6.84 6.58
CA ALA A 156 18.13 6.95 5.74
C ALA A 156 19.37 6.28 6.34
N SER A 157 19.38 5.98 7.66
CA SER A 157 20.47 5.25 8.32
C SER A 157 20.53 3.78 7.95
N MET A 158 19.44 3.23 7.40
CA MET A 158 19.35 1.84 6.93
C MET A 158 19.50 1.79 5.42
N GLY A 159 20.07 0.68 4.93
CA GLY A 159 20.22 0.45 3.50
C GLY A 159 21.55 0.96 2.93
N THR A 160 21.56 1.33 1.65
CA THR A 160 22.75 1.81 0.93
C THR A 160 22.67 3.32 0.70
N GLU A 161 23.75 3.91 0.18
CA GLU A 161 23.77 5.32 -0.19
C GLU A 161 22.66 5.71 -1.18
N LYS A 162 22.36 4.83 -2.16
CA LYS A 162 21.39 5.08 -3.23
C LYS A 162 19.99 4.48 -2.97
N SER A 163 19.89 3.49 -2.07
CA SER A 163 18.63 2.82 -1.72
C SER A 163 18.51 2.75 -0.21
N LYS A 164 17.70 3.63 0.36
CA LYS A 164 17.50 3.77 1.80
C LYS A 164 16.39 2.85 2.31
N GLY A 165 16.43 2.58 3.63
CA GLY A 165 15.41 1.83 4.33
C GLY A 165 15.60 0.32 4.24
N THR A 166 14.51 -0.37 4.53
CA THR A 166 14.40 -1.84 4.53
C THR A 166 13.49 -2.33 3.41
N LYS A 167 13.53 -3.64 3.17
CA LYS A 167 12.62 -4.34 2.27
C LYS A 167 12.22 -5.67 2.86
N VAL A 168 10.93 -6.01 2.76
CA VAL A 168 10.41 -7.32 3.15
C VAL A 168 10.46 -8.27 1.98
N PHE A 169 10.97 -9.49 2.22
CA PHE A 169 11.01 -10.57 1.25
C PHE A 169 10.25 -11.79 1.76
N ALA A 170 9.50 -12.43 0.86
CA ALA A 170 8.94 -13.75 1.09
C ALA A 170 9.98 -14.82 0.69
N LEU A 171 10.38 -15.62 1.66
CA LEU A 171 11.34 -16.71 1.48
C LEU A 171 10.61 -18.03 1.26
N GLY A 172 10.90 -18.70 0.16
CA GLY A 172 10.31 -19.99 -0.19
C GLY A 172 11.27 -20.89 -0.96
N GLY A 173 10.86 -22.12 -1.23
CA GLY A 173 11.64 -23.10 -1.97
C GLY A 173 12.48 -24.02 -1.10
N LYS A 174 13.70 -24.40 -1.57
CA LYS A 174 14.58 -25.37 -0.90
C LYS A 174 15.42 -24.71 0.20
N ILE A 175 14.76 -24.09 1.17
CA ILE A 175 15.38 -23.48 2.35
C ILE A 175 14.74 -24.06 3.61
N LYS A 176 15.45 -24.03 4.74
CA LYS A 176 15.00 -24.63 6.00
C LYS A 176 13.83 -23.86 6.61
N ASN A 177 13.94 -22.53 6.66
CA ASN A 177 12.95 -21.66 7.25
C ASN A 177 12.30 -20.82 6.15
N THR A 178 11.03 -21.06 5.90
CA THR A 178 10.21 -20.27 4.99
C THR A 178 9.46 -19.19 5.78
N GLY A 179 9.12 -18.08 5.14
CA GLY A 179 8.39 -17.00 5.79
C GLY A 179 8.79 -15.62 5.26
N LEU A 180 8.51 -14.60 6.05
CA LEU A 180 8.91 -13.23 5.74
C LEU A 180 10.18 -12.85 6.49
N VAL A 181 11.01 -12.06 5.82
CA VAL A 181 12.20 -11.44 6.41
C VAL A 181 12.26 -9.98 5.99
N GLU A 182 12.45 -9.09 6.95
CA GLU A 182 12.75 -7.68 6.69
C GLU A 182 14.25 -7.45 6.83
N ILE A 183 14.86 -6.85 5.82
CA ILE A 183 16.31 -6.63 5.73
C ILE A 183 16.61 -5.24 5.18
N PRO A 184 17.75 -4.62 5.58
CA PRO A 184 18.21 -3.39 4.98
C PRO A 184 18.45 -3.56 3.47
N MET A 185 18.10 -2.53 2.71
CA MET A 185 18.38 -2.48 1.28
C MET A 185 19.88 -2.70 1.01
N GLY A 186 20.19 -3.48 -0.02
CA GLY A 186 21.57 -3.87 -0.37
C GLY A 186 22.08 -5.14 0.31
N THR A 187 21.32 -5.74 1.23
CA THR A 187 21.63 -7.07 1.77
C THR A 187 21.53 -8.12 0.66
N THR A 188 22.56 -8.97 0.52
CA THR A 188 22.57 -9.99 -0.53
C THR A 188 21.65 -11.16 -0.20
N PRO A 189 21.03 -11.83 -1.19
CA PRO A 189 20.20 -13.01 -0.97
C PRO A 189 20.92 -14.12 -0.15
N VAL A 190 22.20 -14.34 -0.39
CA VAL A 190 23.00 -15.30 0.36
C VAL A 190 23.03 -14.97 1.84
N SER A 191 23.14 -13.72 2.23
CA SER A 191 23.20 -13.32 3.64
C SER A 191 21.94 -13.69 4.40
N TYR A 192 20.75 -13.41 3.87
CA TYR A 192 19.50 -13.71 4.59
C TYR A 192 19.03 -15.16 4.43
N THR A 193 19.41 -15.86 3.37
CA THR A 193 19.14 -17.31 3.27
C THR A 193 20.05 -18.13 4.18
N HIS A 194 21.27 -17.69 4.45
CA HIS A 194 22.18 -18.31 5.41
C HIS A 194 21.87 -17.96 6.87
N LEU A 195 21.31 -16.78 7.15
CA LEU A 195 20.85 -16.42 8.50
C LEU A 195 19.72 -17.32 9.01
N THR A 196 19.02 -18.01 8.11
CA THR A 196 17.97 -18.97 8.42
C THR A 196 18.47 -20.41 8.51
N LEU A 197 19.76 -20.65 8.28
CA LEU A 197 20.40 -21.94 8.49
C LEU A 197 21.04 -21.97 9.88
N PRO A 198 20.76 -22.99 10.71
CA PRO A 198 21.53 -23.24 11.94
C PRO A 198 22.93 -23.73 11.61
#